data_cf14e75186aec39e66379c12e9e48bc7
#
_entry.id   cf14e75186aec39e66379c12e9e48bc7
#
_cell.length_a   1.000
_cell.length_b   1.000
_cell.length_c   1.000
_cell.angle_alpha   90.00
_cell.angle_beta   90.00
_cell.angle_gamma   90.00
#
_symmetry.space_group_name_H-M   'P 1'
#
loop_
_entity.id
_entity.type
_entity.pdbx_description
1 polymer ?
#
loop_
_entity_poly.entity_id
_entity_poly.type
_entity_poly.pdbx_seq_one_letter_code
_entity_poly.pdbx_strand_id
1 'polypeptide(L)'
;MSDHAKYSPRRFHPQAEAALADPVLRQNFRGAMDYLRAKRRDAFADPAEEAAVRDAAEQIRQRCLSRLPDLLEQLEANCERNGIRVHWAQTPAEANAIILGIAQQHGVSSIVKGKSMVSEEVGFNHEMARHGIRCLESDMGEFIVQLDGDTPSHIIMPAIHKNKQEVSDTFASNLEGFTPTTDVDALIQTGRRALREEFRRAGMGLSGVNFAVAETGSLCLVENEGNGRMCTTVPKVHVAITGIEKVVECLSDVPPLYSALTRSATGQAITTYFNVISGPRRAGELDGPDEVHLVLLDNGRSQAYRDEELRKTLQCIRCGACMNHCPVYTRIGGHAYGTIYPGPIGKIISPHLLGLESTSDLVTASSLCGACGEVCPVRIPIPDLLQRLRREAKHDAQPGHEPLAGQGAARSRLETLAMQGFAFAATHPRLYHAATGVAGRLRGLMPKHLGPWTQCREAPKPAPQSLHALLRQKKKES
;
A
#
# COMPACT_ATOMS: atom_id res chain seq x y z
N MET A 1 -7.93 9.57 -19.87
CA MET A 1 -6.70 9.81 -19.08
C MET A 1 -7.01 9.28 -17.70
N SER A 2 -6.18 8.40 -17.14
CA SER A 2 -6.46 7.78 -15.83
C SER A 2 -6.50 8.83 -14.72
N ASP A 3 -7.36 8.70 -13.71
CA ASP A 3 -7.39 9.55 -12.50
C ASP A 3 -6.01 9.62 -11.82
N HIS A 4 -5.13 8.65 -12.11
CA HIS A 4 -3.72 8.66 -11.73
C HIS A 4 -2.85 9.63 -12.53
N ALA A 5 -3.37 10.32 -13.57
CA ALA A 5 -2.59 11.32 -14.33
C ALA A 5 -2.20 12.54 -13.47
N LYS A 6 -2.95 12.83 -12.39
CA LYS A 6 -2.65 13.92 -11.45
C LYS A 6 -1.36 13.64 -10.68
N TYR A 7 -1.11 12.38 -10.27
CA TYR A 7 0.07 11.96 -9.52
C TYR A 7 0.82 10.85 -10.26
N SER A 8 2.15 10.89 -10.21
CA SER A 8 3.00 9.90 -10.89
C SER A 8 4.26 9.61 -10.05
N PRO A 9 4.70 8.34 -9.93
CA PRO A 9 5.94 8.02 -9.23
C PRO A 9 7.18 8.67 -9.85
N ARG A 10 7.18 8.92 -11.16
CA ARG A 10 8.24 9.65 -11.87
C ARG A 10 8.32 11.14 -11.48
N ARG A 11 7.31 11.66 -10.80
CA ARG A 11 7.22 13.04 -10.31
C ARG A 11 7.35 13.14 -8.79
N PHE A 12 7.92 12.14 -8.14
CA PHE A 12 8.01 12.06 -6.68
C PHE A 12 8.60 13.34 -6.06
N HIS A 13 9.73 13.83 -6.55
CA HIS A 13 10.39 15.00 -5.98
C HIS A 13 9.53 16.28 -6.00
N PRO A 14 9.01 16.76 -7.15
CA PRO A 14 8.16 17.96 -7.16
C PRO A 14 6.86 17.76 -6.39
N GLN A 15 6.29 16.57 -6.38
CA GLN A 15 5.08 16.25 -5.58
C GLN A 15 5.39 16.30 -4.08
N ALA A 16 6.55 15.81 -3.65
CA ALA A 16 6.99 15.88 -2.27
C ALA A 16 7.30 17.34 -1.83
N GLU A 17 7.90 18.15 -2.69
CA GLU A 17 8.15 19.57 -2.43
C GLU A 17 6.83 20.33 -2.25
N ALA A 18 5.84 20.11 -3.13
CA ALA A 18 4.53 20.70 -3.01
C ALA A 18 3.84 20.32 -1.70
N ALA A 19 3.88 19.02 -1.32
CA ALA A 19 3.31 18.55 -0.06
C ALA A 19 4.02 19.12 1.18
N LEU A 20 5.34 19.33 1.11
CA LEU A 20 6.10 19.96 2.20
C LEU A 20 5.78 21.45 2.36
N ALA A 21 5.38 22.12 1.29
CA ALA A 21 4.97 23.53 1.30
C ALA A 21 3.56 23.73 1.85
N ASP A 22 2.72 22.67 1.93
CA ASP A 22 1.35 22.74 2.42
C ASP A 22 1.30 22.49 3.96
N PRO A 23 1.06 23.53 4.77
CA PRO A 23 1.00 23.40 6.22
C PRO A 23 -0.25 22.65 6.70
N VAL A 24 -1.38 22.77 6.00
CA VAL A 24 -2.65 22.13 6.35
C VAL A 24 -2.55 20.63 6.16
N LEU A 25 -2.08 20.19 4.97
CA LEU A 25 -1.81 18.79 4.68
C LEU A 25 -0.90 18.16 5.74
N ARG A 26 0.20 18.84 6.07
CA ARG A 26 1.18 18.36 7.04
C ARG A 26 0.60 18.23 8.45
N GLN A 27 -0.27 19.17 8.86
CA GLN A 27 -0.95 19.12 10.15
C GLN A 27 -1.94 17.96 10.21
N ASN A 28 -2.77 17.77 9.16
CA ASN A 28 -3.75 16.70 9.06
C ASN A 28 -3.06 15.32 9.14
N PHE A 29 -2.02 15.11 8.34
CA PHE A 29 -1.27 13.84 8.40
C PHE A 29 -0.60 13.59 9.74
N ARG A 30 0.01 14.62 10.33
CA ARG A 30 0.67 14.45 11.62
C ARG A 30 -0.33 14.08 12.71
N GLY A 31 -1.42 14.81 12.83
CA GLY A 31 -2.45 14.52 13.83
C GLY A 31 -3.03 13.12 13.68
N ALA A 32 -3.35 12.73 12.44
CA ALA A 32 -3.90 11.41 12.17
C ALA A 32 -2.89 10.29 12.46
N MET A 33 -1.61 10.43 12.07
CA MET A 33 -0.59 9.42 12.35
C MET A 33 -0.29 9.30 13.84
N ASP A 34 -0.23 10.41 14.57
CA ASP A 34 -0.01 10.39 16.03
C ASP A 34 -1.19 9.70 16.75
N TYR A 35 -2.43 9.96 16.30
CA TYR A 35 -3.63 9.28 16.80
C TYR A 35 -3.57 7.75 16.55
N LEU A 36 -3.28 7.33 15.32
CA LEU A 36 -3.22 5.90 14.98
C LEU A 36 -2.10 5.17 15.73
N ARG A 37 -0.95 5.82 15.92
CA ARG A 37 0.15 5.26 16.73
C ARG A 37 -0.25 5.07 18.19
N ALA A 38 -0.95 6.05 18.78
CA ALA A 38 -1.46 5.94 20.14
C ALA A 38 -2.43 4.77 20.27
N LYS A 39 -3.42 4.69 19.38
CA LYS A 39 -4.40 3.59 19.34
C LYS A 39 -3.74 2.21 19.20
N ARG A 40 -2.75 2.07 18.31
CA ARG A 40 -2.00 0.82 18.16
C ARG A 40 -1.24 0.45 19.44
N ARG A 41 -0.56 1.42 20.07
CA ARG A 41 0.16 1.18 21.32
C ARG A 41 -0.77 0.69 22.42
N ASP A 42 -1.97 1.30 22.53
CA ASP A 42 -2.97 0.89 23.52
C ASP A 42 -3.52 -0.51 23.23
N ALA A 43 -3.71 -0.85 21.94
CA ALA A 43 -4.17 -2.17 21.51
C ALA A 43 -3.12 -3.28 21.71
N PHE A 44 -1.84 -2.94 21.81
CA PHE A 44 -0.72 -3.83 22.09
C PHE A 44 0.00 -3.39 23.37
N ALA A 45 -0.75 -3.21 24.45
CA ALA A 45 -0.19 -2.77 25.73
C ALA A 45 0.74 -3.82 26.36
N ASP A 46 0.51 -5.10 26.09
CA ASP A 46 1.40 -6.21 26.51
C ASP A 46 2.37 -6.58 25.37
N PRO A 47 3.69 -6.35 25.53
CA PRO A 47 4.69 -6.70 24.54
C PRO A 47 4.79 -8.21 24.25
N ALA A 48 4.47 -9.08 25.21
CA ALA A 48 4.50 -10.52 25.02
C ALA A 48 3.34 -10.97 24.12
N GLU A 49 2.14 -10.40 24.32
CA GLU A 49 0.99 -10.62 23.46
C GLU A 49 1.25 -10.08 22.04
N GLU A 50 1.82 -8.88 21.91
CA GLU A 50 2.20 -8.32 20.59
C GLU A 50 3.16 -9.25 19.87
N ALA A 51 4.20 -9.77 20.56
CA ALA A 51 5.16 -10.68 19.97
C ALA A 51 4.48 -11.96 19.49
N ALA A 52 3.61 -12.58 20.32
CA ALA A 52 2.90 -13.82 19.98
C ALA A 52 1.96 -13.64 18.75
N VAL A 53 1.22 -12.54 18.68
CA VAL A 53 0.35 -12.23 17.53
C VAL A 53 1.17 -12.08 16.26
N ARG A 54 2.31 -11.39 16.33
CA ARG A 54 3.20 -11.17 15.17
C ARG A 54 3.89 -12.46 14.73
N ASP A 55 4.33 -13.30 15.67
CA ASP A 55 4.95 -14.60 15.38
C ASP A 55 3.95 -15.52 14.66
N ALA A 56 2.72 -15.61 15.16
CA ALA A 56 1.68 -16.39 14.52
C ALA A 56 1.36 -15.87 13.10
N ALA A 57 1.18 -14.57 12.96
CA ALA A 57 0.86 -13.97 11.67
C ALA A 57 2.00 -14.13 10.64
N GLU A 58 3.26 -13.99 11.06
CA GLU A 58 4.42 -14.24 10.22
C GLU A 58 4.49 -15.70 9.74
N GLN A 59 4.40 -16.65 10.69
CA GLN A 59 4.46 -18.09 10.40
C GLN A 59 3.36 -18.52 9.43
N ILE A 60 2.13 -18.05 9.64
CA ILE A 60 1.01 -18.32 8.72
C ILE A 60 1.34 -17.79 7.31
N ARG A 61 1.77 -16.54 7.19
CA ARG A 61 2.07 -15.95 5.89
C ARG A 61 3.24 -16.66 5.18
N GLN A 62 4.29 -17.01 5.91
CA GLN A 62 5.42 -17.76 5.36
C GLN A 62 5.00 -19.15 4.89
N ARG A 63 4.23 -19.88 5.70
CA ARG A 63 3.70 -21.20 5.34
C ARG A 63 2.82 -21.14 4.09
N CYS A 64 1.86 -20.18 4.04
CA CYS A 64 0.98 -20.04 2.88
C CYS A 64 1.78 -19.69 1.61
N LEU A 65 2.76 -18.79 1.69
CA LEU A 65 3.59 -18.45 0.55
C LEU A 65 4.50 -19.59 0.11
N SER A 66 5.01 -20.43 1.02
CA SER A 66 5.83 -21.58 0.64
C SER A 66 5.07 -22.63 -0.18
N ARG A 67 3.74 -22.63 -0.09
CA ARG A 67 2.83 -23.56 -0.77
C ARG A 67 1.85 -22.85 -1.70
N LEU A 68 2.15 -21.62 -2.11
CA LEU A 68 1.22 -20.76 -2.84
C LEU A 68 0.60 -21.42 -4.09
N PRO A 69 1.36 -22.13 -4.97
CA PRO A 69 0.77 -22.80 -6.13
C PRO A 69 -0.29 -23.84 -5.74
N ASP A 70 0.03 -24.74 -4.81
CA ASP A 70 -0.89 -25.80 -4.36
C ASP A 70 -2.15 -25.22 -3.74
N LEU A 71 -1.99 -24.14 -2.92
CA LEU A 71 -3.11 -23.47 -2.28
C LEU A 71 -4.01 -22.71 -3.25
N LEU A 72 -3.46 -22.21 -4.35
CA LEU A 72 -4.23 -21.57 -5.41
C LEU A 72 -5.08 -22.59 -6.18
N GLU A 73 -4.52 -23.74 -6.53
CA GLU A 73 -5.26 -24.86 -7.15
C GLU A 73 -6.37 -25.36 -6.22
N GLN A 74 -6.07 -25.53 -4.94
CA GLN A 74 -7.06 -25.93 -3.94
C GLN A 74 -8.18 -24.89 -3.77
N LEU A 75 -7.81 -23.59 -3.74
CA LEU A 75 -8.77 -22.50 -3.66
C LEU A 75 -9.74 -22.52 -4.84
N GLU A 76 -9.19 -22.60 -6.07
CA GLU A 76 -10.00 -22.65 -7.30
C GLU A 76 -10.99 -23.81 -7.25
N ALA A 77 -10.51 -25.03 -7.02
CA ALA A 77 -11.36 -26.23 -6.96
C ALA A 77 -12.47 -26.12 -5.90
N ASN A 78 -12.19 -25.53 -4.73
CA ASN A 78 -13.15 -25.36 -3.65
C ASN A 78 -14.13 -24.21 -3.92
N CYS A 79 -13.67 -23.11 -4.52
CA CYS A 79 -14.54 -22.02 -4.97
C CYS A 79 -15.53 -22.49 -6.02
N GLU A 80 -15.10 -23.23 -7.02
CA GLU A 80 -15.96 -23.77 -8.08
C GLU A 80 -16.99 -24.76 -7.52
N ARG A 81 -16.60 -25.62 -6.58
CA ARG A 81 -17.51 -26.53 -5.88
C ARG A 81 -18.59 -25.77 -5.11
N ASN A 82 -18.28 -24.60 -4.60
CA ASN A 82 -19.20 -23.72 -3.91
C ASN A 82 -20.07 -22.87 -4.86
N GLY A 83 -19.82 -22.93 -6.18
CA GLY A 83 -20.53 -22.15 -7.19
C GLY A 83 -19.92 -20.76 -7.46
N ILE A 84 -18.71 -20.50 -6.97
CA ILE A 84 -17.95 -19.30 -7.31
C ILE A 84 -17.18 -19.57 -8.60
N ARG A 85 -17.36 -18.75 -9.63
CA ARG A 85 -16.59 -18.84 -10.89
C ARG A 85 -15.25 -18.16 -10.71
N VAL A 86 -14.16 -18.91 -10.90
CA VAL A 86 -12.78 -18.38 -10.75
C VAL A 86 -12.23 -17.95 -12.11
N HIS A 87 -11.57 -16.80 -12.12
CA HIS A 87 -10.93 -16.21 -13.28
C HIS A 87 -9.51 -15.83 -12.95
N TRP A 88 -8.58 -16.11 -13.87
CA TRP A 88 -7.18 -15.75 -13.74
C TRP A 88 -6.85 -14.56 -14.63
N ALA A 89 -6.13 -13.58 -14.10
CA ALA A 89 -5.65 -12.43 -14.83
C ALA A 89 -4.16 -12.23 -14.57
N GLN A 90 -3.35 -12.20 -15.61
CA GLN A 90 -1.93 -11.91 -15.51
C GLN A 90 -1.66 -10.42 -15.39
N THR A 91 -2.51 -9.61 -16.02
CA THR A 91 -2.34 -8.16 -16.13
C THR A 91 -3.58 -7.38 -15.67
N PRO A 92 -3.43 -6.09 -15.31
CA PRO A 92 -4.55 -5.19 -15.07
C PRO A 92 -5.56 -5.14 -16.20
N ALA A 93 -5.09 -5.16 -17.47
CA ALA A 93 -5.96 -5.11 -18.64
C ALA A 93 -6.82 -6.38 -18.75
N GLU A 94 -6.27 -7.56 -18.49
CA GLU A 94 -7.02 -8.82 -18.47
C GLU A 94 -8.06 -8.83 -17.38
N ALA A 95 -7.70 -8.40 -16.15
CA ALA A 95 -8.66 -8.33 -15.04
C ALA A 95 -9.84 -7.42 -15.37
N ASN A 96 -9.57 -6.25 -15.93
CA ASN A 96 -10.62 -5.32 -16.37
C ASN A 96 -11.47 -5.90 -17.50
N ALA A 97 -10.86 -6.58 -18.47
CA ALA A 97 -11.59 -7.21 -19.58
C ALA A 97 -12.53 -8.32 -19.09
N ILE A 98 -12.10 -9.15 -18.15
CA ILE A 98 -12.93 -10.19 -17.50
C ILE A 98 -14.14 -9.55 -16.82
N ILE A 99 -13.91 -8.53 -15.97
CA ILE A 99 -14.99 -7.89 -15.21
C ILE A 99 -15.95 -7.15 -16.14
N LEU A 100 -15.42 -6.47 -17.15
CA LEU A 100 -16.22 -5.80 -18.17
C LEU A 100 -17.11 -6.81 -18.94
N GLY A 101 -16.56 -7.96 -19.32
CA GLY A 101 -17.30 -9.02 -19.99
C GLY A 101 -18.48 -9.54 -19.14
N ILE A 102 -18.25 -9.74 -17.84
CA ILE A 102 -19.29 -10.12 -16.88
C ILE A 102 -20.37 -9.01 -16.81
N ALA A 103 -19.96 -7.76 -16.68
CA ALA A 103 -20.88 -6.63 -16.60
C ALA A 103 -21.74 -6.51 -17.87
N GLN A 104 -21.15 -6.66 -19.05
CA GLN A 104 -21.85 -6.62 -20.34
C GLN A 104 -22.83 -7.79 -20.51
N GLN A 105 -22.45 -9.01 -20.10
CA GLN A 105 -23.31 -10.19 -20.15
C GLN A 105 -24.60 -10.00 -19.35
N HIS A 106 -24.53 -9.26 -18.24
CA HIS A 106 -25.67 -8.97 -17.37
C HIS A 106 -26.33 -7.61 -17.63
N GLY A 107 -25.94 -6.88 -18.67
CA GLY A 107 -26.50 -5.57 -18.99
C GLY A 107 -26.29 -4.53 -17.87
N VAL A 108 -25.19 -4.62 -17.15
CA VAL A 108 -24.87 -3.76 -16.00
C VAL A 108 -24.49 -2.37 -16.48
N SER A 109 -25.21 -1.35 -16.01
CA SER A 109 -24.90 0.08 -16.26
C SER A 109 -24.31 0.78 -15.03
N SER A 110 -24.42 0.18 -13.83
CA SER A 110 -23.86 0.73 -12.60
C SER A 110 -23.33 -0.35 -11.67
N ILE A 111 -22.22 -0.06 -11.04
CA ILE A 111 -21.49 -0.92 -10.11
C ILE A 111 -21.32 -0.17 -8.78
N VAL A 112 -21.65 -0.81 -7.65
CA VAL A 112 -21.22 -0.33 -6.32
C VAL A 112 -19.96 -1.09 -5.91
N LYS A 113 -18.96 -0.35 -5.46
CA LYS A 113 -17.65 -0.90 -5.14
C LYS A 113 -17.36 -0.76 -3.64
N GLY A 114 -17.08 -1.88 -2.99
CA GLY A 114 -16.44 -1.88 -1.68
C GLY A 114 -14.95 -1.56 -1.80
N LYS A 115 -14.37 -1.05 -0.74
CA LYS A 115 -12.95 -0.70 -0.70
C LYS A 115 -12.06 -1.85 -1.15
N SER A 116 -11.31 -1.65 -2.21
CA SER A 116 -10.40 -2.65 -2.77
C SER A 116 -9.14 -2.00 -3.36
N MET A 117 -8.00 -2.24 -2.73
CA MET A 117 -6.73 -1.76 -3.25
C MET A 117 -6.35 -2.39 -4.60
N VAL A 118 -6.82 -3.61 -4.86
CA VAL A 118 -6.54 -4.30 -6.13
C VAL A 118 -7.39 -3.72 -7.27
N SER A 119 -8.62 -3.28 -7.02
CA SER A 119 -9.41 -2.57 -8.02
C SER A 119 -8.80 -1.21 -8.38
N GLU A 120 -8.20 -0.51 -7.40
CA GLU A 120 -7.41 0.69 -7.66
C GLU A 120 -6.15 0.38 -8.49
N GLU A 121 -5.47 -0.73 -8.17
CA GLU A 121 -4.27 -1.18 -8.87
C GLU A 121 -4.51 -1.40 -10.37
N VAL A 122 -5.68 -1.92 -10.74
CA VAL A 122 -6.06 -2.14 -12.15
C VAL A 122 -6.69 -0.93 -12.82
N GLY A 123 -6.88 0.18 -12.09
CA GLY A 123 -7.54 1.38 -12.63
C GLY A 123 -9.01 1.15 -12.98
N PHE A 124 -9.70 0.32 -12.20
CA PHE A 124 -11.02 -0.22 -12.49
C PHE A 124 -12.07 0.85 -12.82
N ASN A 125 -12.23 1.87 -11.97
CA ASN A 125 -13.24 2.91 -12.15
C ASN A 125 -13.08 3.64 -13.49
N HIS A 126 -11.83 3.92 -13.86
CA HIS A 126 -11.52 4.59 -15.11
C HIS A 126 -11.86 3.72 -16.33
N GLU A 127 -11.50 2.43 -16.28
CA GLU A 127 -11.77 1.52 -17.38
C GLU A 127 -13.29 1.31 -17.57
N MET A 128 -14.03 1.10 -16.51
CA MET A 128 -15.49 0.95 -16.58
C MET A 128 -16.17 2.24 -17.13
N ALA A 129 -15.70 3.40 -16.70
CA ALA A 129 -16.22 4.69 -17.19
C ALA A 129 -16.01 4.87 -18.72
N ARG A 130 -14.90 4.38 -19.29
CA ARG A 130 -14.66 4.37 -20.74
C ARG A 130 -15.69 3.57 -21.53
N HIS A 131 -16.31 2.59 -20.87
CA HIS A 131 -17.36 1.75 -21.43
C HIS A 131 -18.77 2.16 -21.01
N GLY A 132 -18.93 3.36 -20.44
CA GLY A 132 -20.23 3.90 -20.04
C GLY A 132 -20.84 3.27 -18.80
N ILE A 133 -20.05 2.50 -18.02
CA ILE A 133 -20.49 1.89 -16.76
C ILE A 133 -20.08 2.79 -15.61
N ARG A 134 -21.05 3.23 -14.80
CA ARG A 134 -20.81 4.06 -13.63
C ARG A 134 -20.36 3.19 -12.45
N CYS A 135 -19.19 3.49 -11.89
CA CYS A 135 -18.71 2.88 -10.66
C CYS A 135 -18.81 3.85 -9.50
N LEU A 136 -19.42 3.43 -8.40
CA LEU A 136 -19.56 4.26 -7.20
C LEU A 136 -18.83 3.61 -6.04
N GLU A 137 -17.94 4.37 -5.41
CA GLU A 137 -17.28 4.01 -4.17
C GLU A 137 -18.29 4.03 -3.02
N SER A 138 -18.31 2.98 -2.21
CA SER A 138 -19.26 2.85 -1.11
C SER A 138 -18.64 3.00 0.29
N ASP A 139 -17.31 2.96 0.41
CA ASP A 139 -16.58 3.39 1.62
C ASP A 139 -16.69 4.91 1.73
N MET A 140 -17.03 5.42 2.91
CA MET A 140 -17.28 6.86 3.09
C MET A 140 -16.06 7.71 2.71
N GLY A 141 -14.86 7.28 3.07
CA GLY A 141 -13.64 7.99 2.72
C GLY A 141 -13.35 7.96 1.22
N GLU A 142 -13.56 6.83 0.54
CA GLU A 142 -13.41 6.73 -0.91
C GLU A 142 -14.50 7.47 -1.66
N PHE A 143 -15.74 7.47 -1.16
CA PHE A 143 -16.85 8.23 -1.71
C PHE A 143 -16.58 9.75 -1.70
N ILE A 144 -16.09 10.29 -0.57
CA ILE A 144 -15.69 11.71 -0.46
C ILE A 144 -14.59 12.04 -1.48
N VAL A 145 -13.58 11.19 -1.58
CA VAL A 145 -12.46 11.38 -2.51
C VAL A 145 -12.93 11.32 -3.95
N GLN A 146 -13.80 10.38 -4.30
CA GLN A 146 -14.40 10.25 -5.63
C GLN A 146 -15.23 11.47 -6.01
N LEU A 147 -16.07 12.00 -5.10
CA LEU A 147 -16.86 13.22 -5.35
C LEU A 147 -15.97 14.43 -5.62
N ASP A 148 -14.81 14.51 -4.97
CA ASP A 148 -13.85 15.60 -5.14
C ASP A 148 -12.95 15.43 -6.38
N GLY A 149 -13.09 14.34 -7.14
CA GLY A 149 -12.22 14.01 -8.28
C GLY A 149 -10.75 13.82 -7.87
N ASP A 150 -10.50 13.35 -6.65
CA ASP A 150 -9.16 13.09 -6.11
C ASP A 150 -8.89 11.58 -5.99
N THR A 151 -7.76 11.18 -5.43
CA THR A 151 -7.36 9.80 -5.23
C THR A 151 -7.14 9.49 -3.74
N PRO A 152 -7.30 8.22 -3.30
CA PRO A 152 -6.99 7.83 -1.93
C PRO A 152 -5.53 8.13 -1.56
N SER A 153 -5.33 8.74 -0.40
CA SER A 153 -3.98 9.08 0.09
C SER A 153 -3.44 8.12 1.16
N HIS A 154 -4.28 7.21 1.65
CA HIS A 154 -3.93 6.18 2.63
C HIS A 154 -4.72 4.90 2.38
N ILE A 155 -4.08 3.72 2.53
CA ILE A 155 -4.72 2.43 2.23
C ILE A 155 -5.88 2.05 3.18
N ILE A 156 -5.94 2.62 4.38
CA ILE A 156 -7.01 2.36 5.36
C ILE A 156 -7.96 3.56 5.50
N MET A 157 -7.44 4.77 5.44
CA MET A 157 -8.20 6.02 5.62
C MET A 157 -8.06 6.90 4.36
N PRO A 158 -8.80 6.63 3.27
CA PRO A 158 -8.60 7.27 1.97
C PRO A 158 -8.59 8.79 2.01
N ALA A 159 -9.53 9.40 2.72
CA ALA A 159 -9.73 10.83 2.84
C ALA A 159 -8.94 11.50 3.99
N ILE A 160 -7.88 10.87 4.52
CA ILE A 160 -7.12 11.34 5.68
C ILE A 160 -6.49 12.74 5.49
N HIS A 161 -6.34 13.16 4.26
CA HIS A 161 -5.81 14.48 3.88
C HIS A 161 -6.85 15.60 3.99
N LYS A 162 -8.16 15.26 4.11
CA LYS A 162 -9.25 16.23 4.18
C LYS A 162 -9.69 16.51 5.63
N ASN A 163 -10.07 17.75 5.89
CA ASN A 163 -10.73 18.15 7.11
C ASN A 163 -12.26 18.23 6.94
N LYS A 164 -13.00 18.46 8.03
CA LYS A 164 -14.48 18.48 8.03
C LYS A 164 -15.06 19.59 7.16
N GLN A 165 -14.41 20.74 7.05
CA GLN A 165 -14.87 21.83 6.20
C GLN A 165 -14.73 21.46 4.72
N GLU A 166 -13.59 20.90 4.33
CA GLU A 166 -13.36 20.42 2.96
C GLU A 166 -14.35 19.34 2.55
N VAL A 167 -14.72 18.43 3.47
CA VAL A 167 -15.76 17.42 3.23
C VAL A 167 -17.12 18.08 3.03
N SER A 168 -17.47 19.08 3.88
CA SER A 168 -18.73 19.85 3.73
C SER A 168 -18.79 20.55 2.37
N ASP A 169 -17.70 21.19 1.94
CA ASP A 169 -17.61 21.89 0.67
C ASP A 169 -17.74 20.93 -0.53
N THR A 170 -17.11 19.76 -0.44
CA THR A 170 -17.24 18.68 -1.43
C THR A 170 -18.70 18.22 -1.54
N PHE A 171 -19.40 18.00 -0.42
CA PHE A 171 -20.81 17.59 -0.43
C PHE A 171 -21.72 18.68 -0.99
N ALA A 172 -21.47 19.94 -0.61
CA ALA A 172 -22.24 21.08 -1.12
C ALA A 172 -22.12 21.24 -2.65
N SER A 173 -20.97 20.92 -3.21
CA SER A 173 -20.72 21.02 -4.64
C SER A 173 -21.27 19.85 -5.45
N ASN A 174 -21.50 18.67 -4.83
CA ASN A 174 -21.80 17.44 -5.55
C ASN A 174 -23.14 16.77 -5.15
N LEU A 175 -23.74 17.12 -4.03
CA LEU A 175 -24.96 16.49 -3.55
C LEU A 175 -26.13 17.50 -3.49
N GLU A 176 -27.16 17.24 -4.26
CA GLU A 176 -28.37 18.09 -4.29
C GLU A 176 -29.05 18.13 -2.92
N GLY A 177 -29.48 19.33 -2.51
CA GLY A 177 -30.21 19.57 -1.27
C GLY A 177 -29.37 19.45 0.02
N PHE A 178 -28.04 19.35 -0.10
CA PHE A 178 -27.17 19.38 1.07
C PHE A 178 -27.03 20.79 1.64
N THR A 179 -27.20 20.93 2.95
CA THR A 179 -26.93 22.17 3.68
C THR A 179 -25.54 22.07 4.31
N PRO A 180 -24.60 23.01 4.03
CA PRO A 180 -23.26 22.98 4.58
C PRO A 180 -23.24 22.90 6.11
N THR A 181 -22.42 21.98 6.62
CA THR A 181 -22.25 21.73 8.06
C THR A 181 -20.90 21.09 8.34
N THR A 182 -20.34 21.32 9.52
CA THR A 182 -19.17 20.62 10.05
C THR A 182 -19.50 19.61 11.14
N ASP A 183 -20.80 19.37 11.37
CA ASP A 183 -21.28 18.31 12.25
C ASP A 183 -21.01 16.95 11.57
N VAL A 184 -20.25 16.09 12.26
CA VAL A 184 -19.78 14.82 11.72
C VAL A 184 -20.93 13.86 11.46
N ASP A 185 -21.91 13.81 12.38
CA ASP A 185 -23.05 12.91 12.26
C ASP A 185 -23.95 13.30 11.08
N ALA A 186 -24.15 14.60 10.86
CA ALA A 186 -24.90 15.10 9.71
C ALA A 186 -24.20 14.79 8.38
N LEU A 187 -22.87 14.91 8.32
CA LEU A 187 -22.08 14.54 7.15
C LEU A 187 -22.20 13.03 6.85
N ILE A 188 -22.04 12.19 7.88
CA ILE A 188 -22.18 10.73 7.76
C ILE A 188 -23.59 10.35 7.28
N GLN A 189 -24.64 10.93 7.86
CA GLN A 189 -26.03 10.67 7.47
C GLN A 189 -26.30 11.09 6.02
N THR A 190 -25.68 12.15 5.54
CA THR A 190 -25.80 12.60 4.15
C THR A 190 -25.20 11.60 3.19
N GLY A 191 -23.95 11.19 3.40
CA GLY A 191 -23.32 10.15 2.59
C GLY A 191 -24.09 8.82 2.60
N ARG A 192 -24.58 8.42 3.80
CA ARG A 192 -25.41 7.20 3.96
C ARG A 192 -26.69 7.29 3.12
N ARG A 193 -27.39 8.42 3.11
CA ARG A 193 -28.58 8.61 2.28
C ARG A 193 -28.27 8.51 0.78
N ALA A 194 -27.19 9.18 0.35
CA ALA A 194 -26.76 9.16 -1.04
C ALA A 194 -26.43 7.73 -1.51
N LEU A 195 -25.70 6.96 -0.71
CA LEU A 195 -25.29 5.60 -1.06
C LEU A 195 -26.45 4.58 -1.02
N ARG A 196 -27.46 4.80 -0.19
CA ARG A 196 -28.56 3.81 0.00
C ARG A 196 -29.30 3.46 -1.27
N GLU A 197 -29.64 4.46 -2.09
CA GLU A 197 -30.35 4.24 -3.35
C GLU A 197 -29.43 3.61 -4.41
N GLU A 198 -28.16 3.91 -4.35
CA GLU A 198 -27.17 3.36 -5.29
C GLU A 198 -26.99 1.85 -5.10
N PHE A 199 -26.95 1.37 -3.84
CA PHE A 199 -26.94 -0.08 -3.57
C PHE A 199 -28.15 -0.81 -4.20
N ARG A 200 -29.34 -0.20 -4.19
CA ARG A 200 -30.55 -0.80 -4.75
C ARG A 200 -30.57 -0.84 -6.28
N ARG A 201 -29.92 0.14 -6.91
CA ARG A 201 -29.88 0.31 -8.37
C ARG A 201 -28.76 -0.44 -9.04
N ALA A 202 -27.70 -0.74 -8.30
CA ALA A 202 -26.53 -1.38 -8.86
C ALA A 202 -26.81 -2.79 -9.38
N GLY A 203 -26.46 -3.04 -10.64
CA GLY A 203 -26.56 -4.37 -11.23
C GLY A 203 -25.45 -5.32 -10.78
N MET A 204 -24.31 -4.76 -10.36
CA MET A 204 -23.14 -5.53 -9.90
C MET A 204 -22.55 -4.89 -8.65
N GLY A 205 -22.06 -5.74 -7.74
CA GLY A 205 -21.21 -5.34 -6.63
C GLY A 205 -19.77 -5.81 -6.86
N LEU A 206 -18.81 -4.93 -6.61
CA LEU A 206 -17.39 -5.29 -6.62
C LEU A 206 -16.81 -5.23 -5.20
N SER A 207 -16.04 -6.24 -4.80
CA SER A 207 -15.33 -6.23 -3.53
C SER A 207 -13.87 -6.63 -3.68
N GLY A 208 -13.04 -6.24 -2.71
CA GLY A 208 -11.75 -6.87 -2.46
C GLY A 208 -11.90 -8.14 -1.62
N VAL A 209 -10.77 -8.82 -1.38
CA VAL A 209 -10.67 -9.95 -0.46
C VAL A 209 -9.50 -9.71 0.48
N ASN A 210 -9.75 -9.81 1.79
CA ASN A 210 -8.68 -9.72 2.78
C ASN A 210 -7.93 -11.06 2.89
N PHE A 211 -8.68 -12.18 2.95
CA PHE A 211 -8.15 -13.54 3.01
C PHE A 211 -9.02 -14.46 2.14
N ALA A 212 -8.40 -15.21 1.22
CA ALA A 212 -9.06 -16.26 0.45
C ALA A 212 -8.64 -17.61 1.04
N VAL A 213 -9.61 -18.36 1.59
CA VAL A 213 -9.35 -19.59 2.36
C VAL A 213 -9.35 -20.79 1.43
N ALA A 214 -8.21 -21.40 1.17
CA ALA A 214 -8.05 -22.52 0.25
C ALA A 214 -8.86 -23.75 0.69
N GLU A 215 -8.83 -24.08 1.98
CA GLU A 215 -9.54 -25.23 2.57
C GLU A 215 -11.05 -25.21 2.28
N THR A 216 -11.68 -24.04 2.38
CA THR A 216 -13.15 -23.91 2.30
C THR A 216 -13.64 -23.28 1.00
N GLY A 217 -12.77 -22.72 0.17
CA GLY A 217 -13.18 -21.92 -0.98
C GLY A 217 -13.97 -20.67 -0.59
N SER A 218 -13.64 -20.05 0.55
CA SER A 218 -14.36 -18.90 1.09
C SER A 218 -13.54 -17.63 1.00
N LEU A 219 -14.23 -16.50 0.80
CA LEU A 219 -13.63 -15.18 0.67
C LEU A 219 -13.95 -14.35 1.92
N CYS A 220 -12.93 -13.92 2.64
CA CYS A 220 -13.09 -13.13 3.87
C CYS A 220 -12.95 -11.63 3.57
N LEU A 221 -13.91 -10.84 4.05
CA LEU A 221 -13.93 -9.38 3.92
C LEU A 221 -14.05 -8.73 5.29
N VAL A 222 -13.14 -7.80 5.58
CA VAL A 222 -13.04 -7.05 6.83
C VAL A 222 -13.51 -5.62 6.59
N GLU A 223 -14.47 -5.14 7.38
CA GLU A 223 -15.04 -3.79 7.24
C GLU A 223 -15.61 -3.23 8.54
N ASN A 224 -15.86 -1.91 8.59
CA ASN A 224 -16.48 -1.24 9.73
C ASN A 224 -17.83 -0.60 9.42
N GLU A 225 -18.16 -0.34 8.16
CA GLU A 225 -19.30 0.48 7.75
C GLU A 225 -20.51 -0.32 7.27
N GLY A 226 -20.32 -1.60 6.98
CA GLY A 226 -21.35 -2.46 6.38
C GLY A 226 -21.52 -2.29 4.86
N ASN A 227 -20.77 -1.38 4.26
CA ASN A 227 -20.79 -1.09 2.82
C ASN A 227 -20.26 -2.25 1.98
N GLY A 228 -19.21 -2.91 2.41
CA GLY A 228 -18.66 -4.10 1.74
C GLY A 228 -19.69 -5.23 1.73
N ARG A 229 -20.36 -5.49 2.88
CA ARG A 229 -21.46 -6.47 2.96
C ARG A 229 -22.60 -6.11 2.02
N MET A 230 -22.96 -4.84 1.90
CA MET A 230 -23.98 -4.40 0.97
C MET A 230 -23.59 -4.64 -0.50
N CYS A 231 -22.30 -4.43 -0.86
CA CYS A 231 -21.79 -4.74 -2.20
C CYS A 231 -21.87 -6.24 -2.53
N THR A 232 -21.71 -7.12 -1.53
CA THR A 232 -21.65 -8.57 -1.72
C THR A 232 -23.00 -9.26 -1.59
N THR A 233 -24.07 -8.56 -1.18
CA THR A 233 -25.40 -9.16 -0.91
C THR A 233 -26.54 -8.55 -1.70
N VAL A 234 -26.54 -7.25 -2.00
CA VAL A 234 -27.68 -6.57 -2.64
C VAL A 234 -27.70 -6.73 -4.16
N PRO A 235 -26.59 -6.51 -4.90
CA PRO A 235 -26.55 -6.72 -6.34
C PRO A 235 -26.68 -8.19 -6.70
N LYS A 236 -27.29 -8.47 -7.88
CA LYS A 236 -27.46 -9.84 -8.37
C LYS A 236 -26.18 -10.52 -8.78
N VAL A 237 -25.17 -9.76 -9.16
CA VAL A 237 -23.84 -10.24 -9.54
C VAL A 237 -22.82 -9.67 -8.58
N HIS A 238 -22.03 -10.51 -7.96
CA HIS A 238 -20.89 -10.12 -7.13
C HIS A 238 -19.59 -10.54 -7.80
N VAL A 239 -18.67 -9.61 -7.96
CA VAL A 239 -17.31 -9.87 -8.41
C VAL A 239 -16.33 -9.49 -7.29
N ALA A 240 -15.55 -10.47 -6.84
CA ALA A 240 -14.43 -10.26 -5.93
C ALA A 240 -13.11 -10.19 -6.72
N ILE A 241 -12.28 -9.19 -6.50
CA ILE A 241 -10.94 -9.10 -7.11
C ILE A 241 -9.86 -9.10 -6.05
N THR A 242 -8.82 -9.91 -6.23
CA THR A 242 -7.72 -10.02 -5.27
C THR A 242 -6.41 -10.42 -5.93
N GLY A 243 -5.29 -10.08 -5.30
CA GLY A 243 -3.98 -10.62 -5.70
C GLY A 243 -3.81 -12.06 -5.23
N ILE A 244 -3.08 -12.87 -6.01
CA ILE A 244 -2.81 -14.28 -5.71
C ILE A 244 -2.18 -14.51 -4.33
N GLU A 245 -1.49 -13.51 -3.79
CA GLU A 245 -0.85 -13.57 -2.47
C GLU A 245 -1.83 -13.56 -1.29
N LYS A 246 -3.12 -13.33 -1.52
CA LYS A 246 -4.12 -13.24 -0.43
C LYS A 246 -4.64 -14.59 0.04
N VAL A 247 -4.16 -15.66 -0.53
CA VAL A 247 -4.56 -17.01 -0.13
C VAL A 247 -3.98 -17.35 1.25
N VAL A 248 -4.83 -17.99 2.06
CA VAL A 248 -4.48 -18.66 3.33
C VAL A 248 -4.90 -20.12 3.26
N GLU A 249 -4.20 -20.99 4.01
CA GLU A 249 -4.40 -22.43 3.91
C GLU A 249 -5.75 -22.87 4.47
N CYS A 250 -6.03 -22.51 5.71
CA CYS A 250 -7.23 -22.95 6.41
C CYS A 250 -7.97 -21.81 7.12
N LEU A 251 -9.21 -22.05 7.50
CA LEU A 251 -10.04 -21.05 8.18
C LEU A 251 -9.46 -20.66 9.55
N SER A 252 -8.76 -21.56 10.23
CA SER A 252 -8.10 -21.30 11.52
C SER A 252 -6.90 -20.34 11.39
N ASP A 253 -6.37 -20.09 10.20
CA ASP A 253 -5.34 -19.08 9.95
C ASP A 253 -5.88 -17.66 10.00
N VAL A 254 -7.18 -17.50 9.78
CA VAL A 254 -7.80 -16.18 9.65
C VAL A 254 -7.83 -15.39 10.96
N PRO A 255 -8.22 -15.94 12.14
CA PRO A 255 -8.29 -15.17 13.38
C PRO A 255 -6.95 -14.53 13.81
N PRO A 256 -5.79 -15.21 13.76
CA PRO A 256 -4.51 -14.56 14.06
C PRO A 256 -4.16 -13.42 13.09
N LEU A 257 -4.38 -13.63 11.79
CA LEU A 257 -4.13 -12.60 10.77
C LEU A 257 -5.10 -11.42 10.90
N TYR A 258 -6.36 -11.69 11.22
CA TYR A 258 -7.39 -10.68 11.48
C TYR A 258 -7.03 -9.83 12.70
N SER A 259 -6.64 -10.44 13.82
CA SER A 259 -6.18 -9.73 15.01
C SER A 259 -4.96 -8.86 14.71
N ALA A 260 -3.97 -9.40 14.00
CA ALA A 260 -2.80 -8.66 13.56
C ALA A 260 -3.18 -7.47 12.66
N LEU A 261 -4.15 -7.64 11.76
CA LEU A 261 -4.64 -6.61 10.83
C LEU A 261 -5.31 -5.46 11.58
N THR A 262 -6.35 -5.72 12.36
CA THR A 262 -7.20 -4.69 12.98
C THR A 262 -6.46 -3.89 14.05
N ARG A 263 -5.71 -4.56 14.90
CA ARG A 263 -4.91 -3.94 15.97
C ARG A 263 -3.77 -3.08 15.40
N SER A 264 -3.15 -3.53 14.30
CA SER A 264 -2.05 -2.78 13.66
C SER A 264 -2.55 -1.61 12.80
N ALA A 265 -3.73 -1.73 12.19
CA ALA A 265 -4.28 -0.72 11.29
C ALA A 265 -4.80 0.50 12.03
N THR A 266 -5.75 0.29 12.94
CA THR A 266 -6.53 1.32 13.62
C THR A 266 -6.58 1.17 15.13
N GLY A 267 -5.86 0.18 15.69
CA GLY A 267 -5.88 -0.11 17.12
C GLY A 267 -7.21 -0.69 17.61
N GLN A 268 -7.97 -1.35 16.73
CA GLN A 268 -9.22 -2.00 17.07
C GLN A 268 -8.96 -3.47 17.42
N ALA A 269 -9.57 -3.97 18.50
CA ALA A 269 -9.51 -5.39 18.84
C ALA A 269 -10.21 -6.25 17.76
N ILE A 270 -11.36 -5.77 17.28
CA ILE A 270 -12.18 -6.36 16.21
C ILE A 270 -12.75 -5.25 15.32
N THR A 271 -13.21 -5.58 14.14
CA THR A 271 -14.02 -4.69 13.30
C THR A 271 -15.51 -4.86 13.58
N THR A 272 -16.34 -3.93 13.09
CA THR A 272 -17.80 -4.01 13.23
C THR A 272 -18.35 -5.22 12.50
N TYR A 273 -17.82 -5.53 11.32
CA TYR A 273 -18.24 -6.66 10.50
C TYR A 273 -17.04 -7.48 10.01
N PHE A 274 -17.22 -8.78 10.05
CA PHE A 274 -16.35 -9.74 9.39
C PHE A 274 -17.24 -10.67 8.56
N ASN A 275 -17.07 -10.63 7.24
CA ASN A 275 -17.91 -11.39 6.32
C ASN A 275 -17.13 -12.56 5.75
N VAL A 276 -17.77 -13.72 5.65
CA VAL A 276 -17.28 -14.92 4.97
C VAL A 276 -18.24 -15.24 3.84
N ILE A 277 -17.77 -15.10 2.62
CA ILE A 277 -18.56 -15.33 1.40
C ILE A 277 -18.17 -16.69 0.86
N SER A 278 -19.12 -17.62 0.83
CA SER A 278 -18.87 -19.01 0.44
C SER A 278 -19.51 -19.39 -0.91
N GLY A 279 -20.23 -18.48 -1.54
CA GLY A 279 -20.87 -18.77 -2.84
C GLY A 279 -22.05 -17.87 -3.14
N PRO A 280 -22.75 -18.12 -4.27
CA PRO A 280 -23.97 -17.45 -4.62
C PRO A 280 -25.13 -17.90 -3.72
N ARG A 281 -26.23 -17.18 -3.78
CA ARG A 281 -27.50 -17.49 -3.09
C ARG A 281 -27.97 -18.89 -3.43
N ARG A 282 -28.31 -19.65 -2.41
CA ARG A 282 -28.88 -21.01 -2.55
C ARG A 282 -30.39 -20.96 -2.69
N ALA A 283 -30.96 -22.06 -3.20
CA ALA A 283 -32.41 -22.19 -3.30
C ALA A 283 -33.07 -22.04 -1.92
N GLY A 284 -34.03 -21.12 -1.81
CA GLY A 284 -34.75 -20.81 -0.56
C GLY A 284 -34.13 -19.69 0.29
N GLU A 285 -32.95 -19.18 -0.04
CA GLU A 285 -32.39 -17.98 0.59
C GLU A 285 -33.05 -16.72 0.02
N LEU A 286 -33.29 -15.73 0.90
CA LEU A 286 -34.04 -14.53 0.54
C LEU A 286 -33.16 -13.44 -0.10
N ASP A 287 -31.86 -13.40 0.24
CA ASP A 287 -30.91 -12.40 -0.20
C ASP A 287 -29.60 -13.03 -0.66
N GLY A 288 -28.71 -12.23 -1.24
CA GLY A 288 -27.46 -12.66 -1.82
C GLY A 288 -27.45 -12.61 -3.34
N PRO A 289 -26.28 -12.61 -3.95
CA PRO A 289 -26.12 -12.56 -5.40
C PRO A 289 -26.53 -13.89 -6.05
N ASP A 290 -27.04 -13.81 -7.27
CA ASP A 290 -27.35 -15.00 -8.09
C ASP A 290 -26.03 -15.62 -8.65
N GLU A 291 -25.02 -14.80 -8.89
CA GLU A 291 -23.70 -15.22 -9.37
C GLU A 291 -22.58 -14.55 -8.58
N VAL A 292 -21.54 -15.33 -8.27
CA VAL A 292 -20.32 -14.86 -7.62
C VAL A 292 -19.10 -15.24 -8.47
N HIS A 293 -18.26 -14.25 -8.72
CA HIS A 293 -17.01 -14.40 -9.47
C HIS A 293 -15.81 -14.01 -8.62
N LEU A 294 -14.71 -14.73 -8.76
CA LEU A 294 -13.41 -14.40 -8.15
C LEU A 294 -12.39 -14.15 -9.25
N VAL A 295 -11.82 -12.96 -9.29
CA VAL A 295 -10.70 -12.63 -10.19
C VAL A 295 -9.40 -12.65 -9.39
N LEU A 296 -8.52 -13.60 -9.72
CA LEU A 296 -7.18 -13.75 -9.16
C LEU A 296 -6.17 -13.03 -10.05
N LEU A 297 -5.55 -11.98 -9.52
CA LEU A 297 -4.61 -11.12 -10.27
C LEU A 297 -3.16 -11.44 -9.91
N ASP A 298 -2.33 -11.69 -10.92
CA ASP A 298 -0.88 -11.77 -10.78
C ASP A 298 -0.21 -10.38 -10.73
N ASN A 299 -0.23 -9.65 -11.80
CA ASN A 299 0.39 -8.32 -11.94
C ASN A 299 1.77 -8.23 -11.27
N GLY A 300 2.70 -9.11 -11.63
CA GLY A 300 4.08 -9.13 -11.12
C GLY A 300 4.29 -9.82 -9.77
N ARG A 301 3.24 -10.39 -9.16
CA ARG A 301 3.36 -11.13 -7.89
C ARG A 301 4.12 -12.43 -8.06
N SER A 302 3.92 -13.15 -9.15
CA SER A 302 4.68 -14.36 -9.49
C SER A 302 6.16 -14.06 -9.67
N GLN A 303 6.53 -12.91 -10.22
CA GLN A 303 7.91 -12.48 -10.33
C GLN A 303 8.53 -12.23 -8.94
N ALA A 304 7.83 -11.51 -8.05
CA ALA A 304 8.28 -11.32 -6.67
C ALA A 304 8.38 -12.66 -5.92
N TYR A 305 7.47 -13.60 -6.22
CA TYR A 305 7.44 -14.93 -5.61
C TYR A 305 8.65 -15.79 -5.95
N ARG A 306 9.21 -15.68 -7.14
CA ARG A 306 10.36 -16.46 -7.60
C ARG A 306 11.65 -16.14 -6.82
N ASP A 307 11.83 -14.92 -6.39
CA ASP A 307 13.00 -14.48 -5.59
C ASP A 307 12.71 -14.69 -4.11
N GLU A 308 13.58 -15.43 -3.41
CA GLU A 308 13.41 -15.78 -1.99
C GLU A 308 13.37 -14.55 -1.07
N GLU A 309 14.15 -13.52 -1.37
CA GLU A 309 14.19 -12.29 -0.60
C GLU A 309 12.96 -11.41 -0.91
N LEU A 310 12.67 -11.17 -2.19
CA LEU A 310 11.58 -10.30 -2.64
C LEU A 310 10.19 -10.90 -2.37
N ARG A 311 10.07 -12.24 -2.30
CA ARG A 311 8.86 -12.96 -1.90
C ARG A 311 8.29 -12.46 -0.58
N LYS A 312 9.14 -12.02 0.34
CA LYS A 312 8.72 -11.45 1.64
C LYS A 312 7.82 -10.22 1.50
N THR A 313 7.88 -9.49 0.37
CA THR A 313 6.94 -8.41 0.05
C THR A 313 5.49 -8.89 0.01
N LEU A 314 5.27 -10.14 -0.46
CA LEU A 314 3.95 -10.76 -0.59
C LEU A 314 3.32 -11.20 0.75
N GLN A 315 4.07 -11.18 1.85
CA GLN A 315 3.53 -11.42 3.20
C GLN A 315 2.53 -10.33 3.62
N CYS A 316 2.54 -9.18 2.96
CA CYS A 316 1.79 -8.00 3.37
C CYS A 316 0.28 -8.22 3.44
N ILE A 317 -0.30 -7.98 4.63
CA ILE A 317 -1.74 -8.03 4.89
C ILE A 317 -2.46 -6.68 4.68
N ARG A 318 -1.76 -5.66 4.19
CA ARG A 318 -2.29 -4.31 3.89
C ARG A 318 -2.82 -3.53 5.11
N CYS A 319 -2.25 -3.73 6.29
CA CYS A 319 -2.68 -3.07 7.54
C CYS A 319 -2.33 -1.57 7.63
N GLY A 320 -1.40 -1.05 6.82
CA GLY A 320 -1.00 0.37 6.87
C GLY A 320 -0.09 0.79 8.03
N ALA A 321 0.22 -0.08 9.00
CA ALA A 321 1.01 0.27 10.18
C ALA A 321 2.38 0.90 9.84
N CYS A 322 3.05 0.38 8.80
CA CYS A 322 4.33 0.92 8.34
C CYS A 322 4.23 2.37 7.84
N MET A 323 3.09 2.77 7.28
CA MET A 323 2.81 4.14 6.84
C MET A 323 2.64 5.05 8.05
N ASN A 324 1.87 4.61 9.04
CA ASN A 324 1.59 5.37 10.26
C ASN A 324 2.88 5.71 11.04
N HIS A 325 3.93 4.89 10.92
CA HIS A 325 5.20 5.07 11.62
C HIS A 325 6.31 5.65 10.73
N CYS A 326 6.05 5.91 9.44
CA CYS A 326 7.07 6.41 8.53
C CYS A 326 7.26 7.93 8.66
N PRO A 327 8.48 8.41 9.00
CA PRO A 327 8.74 9.85 9.11
C PRO A 327 8.64 10.58 7.76
N VAL A 328 8.86 9.89 6.64
CA VAL A 328 8.67 10.46 5.31
C VAL A 328 7.19 10.61 5.00
N TYR A 329 6.43 9.51 5.12
CA TYR A 329 4.98 9.51 4.83
C TYR A 329 4.20 10.53 5.68
N THR A 330 4.51 10.62 6.98
CA THR A 330 3.87 11.59 7.89
C THR A 330 4.03 13.04 7.45
N ARG A 331 5.08 13.35 6.65
CA ARG A 331 5.37 14.72 6.21
C ARG A 331 4.81 15.09 4.85
N ILE A 332 4.71 14.11 3.93
CA ILE A 332 4.36 14.38 2.53
C ILE A 332 3.04 13.73 2.10
N GLY A 333 2.44 12.90 2.96
CA GLY A 333 1.21 12.18 2.63
C GLY A 333 1.38 11.12 1.54
N GLY A 334 0.24 10.58 1.08
CA GLY A 334 0.21 9.49 0.09
C GLY A 334 0.37 9.96 -1.35
N HIS A 335 -0.26 11.06 -1.71
CA HIS A 335 -0.28 11.57 -3.08
C HIS A 335 1.11 11.84 -3.66
N ALA A 336 2.05 12.29 -2.80
CA ALA A 336 3.42 12.54 -3.22
C ALA A 336 4.13 11.31 -3.81
N TYR A 337 3.70 10.10 -3.45
CA TYR A 337 4.27 8.86 -4.00
C TYR A 337 3.80 8.56 -5.43
N GLY A 338 2.64 9.07 -5.83
CA GLY A 338 2.07 8.85 -7.16
C GLY A 338 1.79 7.38 -7.49
N THR A 339 1.54 6.57 -6.46
CA THR A 339 1.24 5.14 -6.56
C THR A 339 0.07 4.77 -5.66
N ILE A 340 -0.63 3.70 -6.01
CA ILE A 340 -1.77 3.18 -5.24
C ILE A 340 -1.35 2.73 -3.82
N TYR A 341 -0.16 2.19 -3.70
CA TYR A 341 0.44 1.81 -2.43
C TYR A 341 1.49 2.83 -2.02
N PRO A 342 1.16 3.85 -1.22
CA PRO A 342 2.15 4.80 -0.74
C PRO A 342 2.92 4.28 0.48
N GLY A 343 3.88 5.06 0.95
CA GLY A 343 4.64 4.75 2.15
C GLY A 343 5.61 3.58 2.01
N PRO A 344 6.07 2.97 3.11
CA PRO A 344 7.12 1.96 3.08
C PRO A 344 6.76 0.71 2.29
N ILE A 345 5.53 0.18 2.44
CA ILE A 345 5.10 -0.99 1.68
C ILE A 345 5.02 -0.68 0.19
N GLY A 346 4.56 0.51 -0.18
CA GLY A 346 4.49 0.92 -1.58
C GLY A 346 5.85 0.97 -2.25
N LYS A 347 6.88 1.38 -1.52
CA LYS A 347 8.26 1.44 -2.03
C LYS A 347 8.84 0.07 -2.39
N ILE A 348 8.35 -1.00 -1.78
CA ILE A 348 8.82 -2.37 -2.06
C ILE A 348 7.87 -3.16 -2.97
N ILE A 349 6.57 -2.83 -3.01
CA ILE A 349 5.62 -3.53 -3.89
C ILE A 349 5.48 -2.86 -5.26
N SER A 350 5.46 -1.52 -5.33
CA SER A 350 5.26 -0.80 -6.59
C SER A 350 6.32 -1.11 -7.65
N PRO A 351 7.59 -1.37 -7.33
CA PRO A 351 8.57 -1.84 -8.32
C PRO A 351 8.16 -3.12 -9.04
N HIS A 352 7.48 -4.05 -8.37
CA HIS A 352 6.99 -5.29 -8.98
C HIS A 352 5.79 -5.06 -9.90
N LEU A 353 4.93 -4.09 -9.55
CA LEU A 353 3.69 -3.78 -10.28
C LEU A 353 3.91 -2.85 -11.48
N LEU A 354 4.85 -1.90 -11.35
CA LEU A 354 5.03 -0.77 -12.28
C LEU A 354 6.41 -0.72 -12.93
N GLY A 355 7.30 -1.64 -12.55
CA GLY A 355 8.70 -1.63 -12.96
C GLY A 355 9.57 -0.67 -12.13
N LEU A 356 10.82 -1.08 -11.95
CA LEU A 356 11.79 -0.33 -11.17
C LEU A 356 12.20 0.99 -11.83
N GLU A 357 12.19 1.04 -13.17
CA GLU A 357 12.48 2.24 -13.95
C GLU A 357 11.55 3.42 -13.59
N SER A 358 10.26 3.15 -13.38
CA SER A 358 9.28 4.19 -13.04
C SER A 358 9.24 4.53 -11.54
N THR A 359 9.78 3.66 -10.67
CA THR A 359 9.64 3.73 -9.22
C THR A 359 10.97 3.89 -8.47
N SER A 360 12.09 4.09 -9.17
CA SER A 360 13.44 4.18 -8.57
C SER A 360 13.55 5.28 -7.52
N ASP A 361 12.86 6.42 -7.69
CA ASP A 361 12.86 7.50 -6.71
C ASP A 361 12.14 7.09 -5.41
N LEU A 362 11.11 6.26 -5.50
CA LEU A 362 10.37 5.79 -4.33
C LEU A 362 11.24 4.94 -3.41
N VAL A 363 12.04 4.03 -3.94
CA VAL A 363 12.92 3.17 -3.12
C VAL A 363 14.01 3.97 -2.40
N THR A 364 14.36 5.16 -2.91
CA THR A 364 15.29 6.08 -2.26
C THR A 364 14.64 6.99 -1.22
N ALA A 365 13.32 7.15 -1.25
CA ALA A 365 12.54 8.01 -0.36
C ALA A 365 12.41 7.43 1.07
N SER A 366 13.51 7.02 1.67
CA SER A 366 13.56 6.41 3.00
C SER A 366 14.82 6.81 3.76
N SER A 367 14.65 7.13 5.05
CA SER A 367 15.76 7.36 5.98
C SER A 367 16.41 6.06 6.49
N LEU A 368 15.85 4.89 6.16
CA LEU A 368 16.28 3.58 6.67
C LEU A 368 16.27 3.49 8.22
N CYS A 369 15.38 4.23 8.90
CA CYS A 369 15.32 4.28 10.36
C CYS A 369 14.82 2.97 11.02
N GLY A 370 14.33 1.99 10.24
CA GLY A 370 13.88 0.69 10.76
C GLY A 370 12.42 0.64 11.20
N ALA A 371 11.79 1.75 11.56
CA ALA A 371 10.44 1.78 12.16
C ALA A 371 9.36 0.97 11.39
N CYS A 372 9.45 0.94 10.07
CA CYS A 372 8.48 0.18 9.24
C CYS A 372 8.64 -1.33 9.36
N GLY A 373 9.86 -1.84 9.56
CA GLY A 373 10.10 -3.27 9.85
C GLY A 373 9.71 -3.63 11.28
N GLU A 374 10.04 -2.76 12.25
CA GLU A 374 9.72 -2.96 13.67
C GLU A 374 8.22 -3.06 13.90
N VAL A 375 7.41 -2.23 13.24
CA VAL A 375 5.95 -2.20 13.44
C VAL A 375 5.21 -3.22 12.60
N CYS A 376 5.84 -3.87 11.62
CA CYS A 376 5.18 -4.78 10.69
C CYS A 376 4.62 -6.02 11.41
N PRO A 377 3.29 -6.27 11.40
CA PRO A 377 2.71 -7.39 12.13
C PRO A 377 3.04 -8.77 11.52
N VAL A 378 3.51 -8.80 10.29
CA VAL A 378 3.98 -10.02 9.59
C VAL A 378 5.49 -9.96 9.32
N ARG A 379 6.21 -9.11 10.04
CA ARG A 379 7.68 -8.99 10.08
C ARG A 379 8.38 -8.92 8.73
N ILE A 380 7.80 -8.18 7.77
CA ILE A 380 8.48 -7.92 6.50
C ILE A 380 9.73 -7.07 6.76
N PRO A 381 10.92 -7.50 6.32
CA PRO A 381 12.17 -6.77 6.49
C PRO A 381 12.26 -5.61 5.48
N ILE A 382 11.32 -4.65 5.59
CA ILE A 382 11.18 -3.54 4.63
C ILE A 382 12.48 -2.76 4.39
N PRO A 383 13.29 -2.42 5.42
CA PRO A 383 14.56 -1.73 5.20
C PRO A 383 15.56 -2.51 4.34
N ASP A 384 15.62 -3.84 4.52
CA ASP A 384 16.54 -4.72 3.77
C ASP A 384 16.09 -4.83 2.31
N LEU A 385 14.78 -5.02 2.10
CA LEU A 385 14.19 -5.03 0.75
C LEU A 385 14.39 -3.70 0.02
N LEU A 386 14.31 -2.56 0.73
CA LEU A 386 14.63 -1.25 0.15
C LEU A 386 16.11 -1.17 -0.28
N GLN A 387 17.03 -1.70 0.51
CA GLN A 387 18.45 -1.74 0.13
C GLN A 387 18.69 -2.64 -1.09
N ARG A 388 18.01 -3.80 -1.15
CA ARG A 388 18.04 -4.69 -2.29
C ARG A 388 17.54 -3.98 -3.56
N LEU A 389 16.38 -3.34 -3.51
CA LEU A 389 15.79 -2.63 -4.65
C LEU A 389 16.63 -1.41 -5.08
N ARG A 390 17.23 -0.68 -4.12
CA ARG A 390 18.18 0.41 -4.44
C ARG A 390 19.40 -0.10 -5.20
N ARG A 391 19.91 -1.27 -4.85
CA ARG A 391 21.02 -1.90 -5.55
C ARG A 391 20.61 -2.26 -6.97
N GLU A 392 19.47 -2.91 -7.16
CA GLU A 392 18.94 -3.27 -8.48
C GLU A 392 18.67 -2.05 -9.36
N ALA A 393 18.14 -0.96 -8.79
CA ALA A 393 17.88 0.29 -9.52
C ALA A 393 19.16 0.94 -10.09
N LYS A 394 20.35 0.58 -9.58
CA LYS A 394 21.64 1.18 -9.96
C LYS A 394 22.58 0.22 -10.71
N HIS A 395 22.25 -1.04 -10.81
CA HIS A 395 23.07 -2.05 -11.47
C HIS A 395 22.25 -2.77 -12.55
N ASP A 396 22.91 -3.14 -13.62
CA ASP A 396 22.41 -4.13 -14.57
C ASP A 396 22.24 -5.48 -13.85
N ALA A 397 21.32 -6.30 -14.36
CA ALA A 397 21.02 -7.61 -13.80
C ALA A 397 22.30 -8.41 -13.48
N GLN A 398 22.38 -8.95 -12.28
CA GLN A 398 23.45 -9.87 -11.94
C GLN A 398 23.18 -11.24 -12.56
N PRO A 399 24.21 -11.97 -13.03
CA PRO A 399 24.04 -13.34 -13.51
C PRO A 399 23.39 -14.23 -12.44
N GLY A 400 22.28 -14.89 -12.81
CA GLY A 400 21.53 -15.77 -11.91
C GLY A 400 20.37 -15.11 -11.14
N HIS A 401 20.16 -13.82 -11.32
CA HIS A 401 18.96 -13.11 -10.79
C HIS A 401 18.22 -12.50 -11.97
N GLU A 402 17.00 -12.94 -12.21
CA GLU A 402 16.12 -12.26 -13.17
C GLU A 402 15.88 -10.84 -12.67
N PRO A 403 16.14 -9.79 -13.49
CA PRO A 403 15.86 -8.44 -13.10
C PRO A 403 14.35 -8.26 -12.91
N LEU A 404 13.98 -7.44 -11.93
CA LEU A 404 12.64 -6.89 -11.90
C LEU A 404 12.32 -6.24 -13.24
N ALA A 405 11.13 -6.46 -13.76
CA ALA A 405 10.71 -5.95 -15.07
C ALA A 405 11.03 -4.46 -15.20
N GLY A 406 11.83 -4.10 -16.19
CA GLY A 406 12.34 -2.77 -16.42
C GLY A 406 13.81 -2.61 -16.03
N GLN A 407 14.56 -1.91 -16.87
CA GLN A 407 15.97 -1.57 -16.58
C GLN A 407 16.00 -0.53 -15.45
N GLY A 408 16.89 -0.72 -14.50
CA GLY A 408 17.17 0.28 -13.48
C GLY A 408 17.66 1.58 -14.13
N ALA A 409 17.46 2.71 -13.45
CA ALA A 409 18.01 3.98 -13.90
C ALA A 409 19.53 3.87 -13.96
N ALA A 410 20.09 3.97 -15.15
CA ALA A 410 21.54 3.88 -15.33
C ALA A 410 22.24 4.95 -14.51
N ARG A 411 23.29 4.58 -13.77
CA ARG A 411 24.16 5.53 -13.08
C ARG A 411 24.79 6.47 -14.11
N SER A 412 24.82 7.77 -13.80
CA SER A 412 25.65 8.68 -14.57
C SER A 412 27.13 8.29 -14.43
N ARG A 413 27.91 8.46 -15.50
CA ARG A 413 29.36 8.17 -15.46
C ARG A 413 30.07 8.94 -14.32
N LEU A 414 29.62 10.16 -14.05
CA LEU A 414 30.17 11.00 -12.97
C LEU A 414 29.86 10.41 -11.58
N GLU A 415 28.64 9.94 -11.37
CA GLU A 415 28.23 9.26 -10.12
C GLU A 415 29.04 7.98 -9.90
N THR A 416 29.26 7.20 -10.96
CA THR A 416 30.05 5.97 -10.91
C THR A 416 31.50 6.26 -10.51
N LEU A 417 32.15 7.26 -11.14
CA LEU A 417 33.50 7.66 -10.82
C LEU A 417 33.64 8.20 -9.37
N ALA A 418 32.66 9.01 -8.93
CA ALA A 418 32.66 9.54 -7.57
C ALA A 418 32.52 8.39 -6.52
N MET A 419 31.65 7.43 -6.77
CA MET A 419 31.47 6.29 -5.88
C MET A 419 32.67 5.32 -5.88
N GLN A 420 33.31 5.10 -7.02
CA GLN A 420 34.55 4.32 -7.11
C GLN A 420 35.69 5.01 -6.37
N GLY A 421 35.83 6.33 -6.53
CA GLY A 421 36.80 7.11 -5.78
C GLY A 421 36.58 7.07 -4.28
N PHE A 422 35.33 7.20 -3.84
CA PHE A 422 34.96 7.04 -2.43
C PHE A 422 35.28 5.64 -1.90
N ALA A 423 34.89 4.60 -2.63
CA ALA A 423 35.16 3.21 -2.25
C ALA A 423 36.67 2.94 -2.15
N PHE A 424 37.46 3.43 -3.13
CA PHE A 424 38.92 3.35 -3.09
C PHE A 424 39.50 4.04 -1.85
N ALA A 425 39.08 5.27 -1.58
CA ALA A 425 39.54 6.00 -0.39
C ALA A 425 39.13 5.29 0.92
N ALA A 426 37.91 4.78 1.00
CA ALA A 426 37.38 4.10 2.19
C ALA A 426 38.06 2.75 2.48
N THR A 427 38.53 2.04 1.43
CA THR A 427 39.24 0.75 1.56
C THR A 427 40.73 0.89 1.85
N HIS A 428 41.28 2.13 1.75
CA HIS A 428 42.69 2.43 2.04
C HIS A 428 42.80 3.23 3.34
N PRO A 429 43.07 2.62 4.51
CA PRO A 429 43.03 3.30 5.81
C PRO A 429 43.90 4.55 5.90
N ARG A 430 45.12 4.54 5.33
CA ARG A 430 46.02 5.70 5.33
C ARG A 430 45.44 6.87 4.54
N LEU A 431 44.86 6.60 3.36
CA LEU A 431 44.23 7.61 2.52
C LEU A 431 42.97 8.17 3.19
N TYR A 432 42.14 7.29 3.76
CA TYR A 432 40.94 7.67 4.50
C TYR A 432 41.24 8.59 5.68
N HIS A 433 42.30 8.28 6.48
CA HIS A 433 42.72 9.10 7.58
C HIS A 433 43.27 10.46 7.12
N ALA A 434 44.03 10.49 6.05
CA ALA A 434 44.52 11.73 5.48
C ALA A 434 43.36 12.61 4.96
N ALA A 435 42.46 12.03 4.18
CA ALA A 435 41.31 12.72 3.62
C ALA A 435 40.37 13.28 4.70
N THR A 436 40.04 12.48 5.74
CA THR A 436 39.18 12.93 6.85
C THR A 436 39.87 14.00 7.70
N GLY A 437 41.21 13.94 7.89
CA GLY A 437 41.99 14.96 8.57
C GLY A 437 41.99 16.29 7.81
N VAL A 438 42.18 16.26 6.50
CA VAL A 438 42.15 17.45 5.62
C VAL A 438 40.72 18.03 5.62
N ALA A 439 39.70 17.20 5.45
CA ALA A 439 38.31 17.64 5.47
C ALA A 439 37.92 18.33 6.79
N GLY A 440 38.40 17.81 7.93
CA GLY A 440 38.19 18.41 9.24
C GLY A 440 38.87 19.81 9.36
N ARG A 441 40.08 19.98 8.82
CA ARG A 441 40.77 21.27 8.82
C ARG A 441 40.13 22.30 7.88
N LEU A 442 39.67 21.86 6.71
CA LEU A 442 39.07 22.72 5.69
C LEU A 442 37.53 22.89 5.85
N ARG A 443 36.95 22.40 6.97
CA ARG A 443 35.51 22.43 7.22
C ARG A 443 34.86 23.80 7.06
N GLY A 444 35.59 24.87 7.34
CA GLY A 444 35.10 26.25 7.21
C GLY A 444 35.03 26.76 5.78
N LEU A 445 35.76 26.13 4.86
CA LEU A 445 35.80 26.47 3.44
C LEU A 445 34.84 25.60 2.59
N MET A 446 34.17 24.60 3.19
CA MET A 446 33.27 23.75 2.45
C MET A 446 32.03 24.55 1.97
N PRO A 447 31.69 24.45 0.68
CA PRO A 447 30.51 25.12 0.16
C PRO A 447 29.24 24.57 0.80
N LYS A 448 28.29 25.46 1.08
CA LYS A 448 26.98 25.08 1.62
C LYS A 448 26.16 24.28 0.59
N HIS A 449 26.43 24.48 -0.69
CA HIS A 449 25.76 23.83 -1.80
C HIS A 449 26.74 23.04 -2.66
N LEU A 450 26.43 21.76 -2.86
CA LEU A 450 27.21 20.81 -3.67
C LEU A 450 26.35 20.32 -4.87
N GLY A 451 25.84 21.26 -5.67
CA GLY A 451 25.03 20.99 -6.83
C GLY A 451 23.73 20.21 -6.51
N PRO A 452 23.32 19.29 -7.36
CA PRO A 452 22.08 18.53 -7.18
C PRO A 452 22.00 17.75 -5.86
N TRP A 453 23.15 17.39 -5.27
CA TRP A 453 23.19 16.61 -4.02
C TRP A 453 22.68 17.37 -2.80
N THR A 454 22.79 18.70 -2.80
CA THR A 454 22.34 19.57 -1.71
C THR A 454 21.08 20.36 -2.03
N GLN A 455 20.36 19.99 -3.05
CA GLN A 455 19.12 20.66 -3.45
C GLN A 455 18.02 20.54 -2.37
N CYS A 456 17.93 19.37 -1.71
CA CYS A 456 16.95 19.06 -0.68
C CYS A 456 17.58 18.74 0.69
N ARG A 457 18.86 19.05 0.88
CA ARG A 457 19.63 18.79 2.12
C ARG A 457 20.78 19.75 2.29
N GLU A 458 21.21 19.96 3.51
CA GLU A 458 22.46 20.66 3.76
C GLU A 458 23.68 19.75 3.54
N ALA A 459 24.79 20.32 3.06
CA ALA A 459 26.03 19.60 2.98
C ALA A 459 26.50 19.21 4.40
N PRO A 460 26.89 17.95 4.63
CA PRO A 460 27.37 17.53 5.94
C PRO A 460 28.68 18.27 6.26
N LYS A 461 28.75 18.89 7.42
CA LYS A 461 29.99 19.53 7.91
C LYS A 461 30.86 18.48 8.58
N PRO A 462 32.10 18.24 8.11
CA PRO A 462 33.00 17.31 8.76
C PRO A 462 33.24 17.71 10.22
N ALA A 463 33.39 16.71 11.08
CA ALA A 463 33.80 16.95 12.45
C ALA A 463 35.18 17.61 12.49
N PRO A 464 35.49 18.45 13.49
CA PRO A 464 36.83 19.12 13.59
C PRO A 464 37.97 18.12 13.77
N GLN A 465 37.67 16.97 14.39
CA GLN A 465 38.61 15.88 14.58
C GLN A 465 38.03 14.56 14.08
N SER A 466 38.86 13.71 13.50
CA SER A 466 38.43 12.37 13.10
C SER A 466 38.18 11.48 14.31
N LEU A 467 37.31 10.49 14.19
CA LEU A 467 37.04 9.48 15.23
C LEU A 467 38.37 8.85 15.72
N HIS A 468 39.31 8.58 14.82
CA HIS A 468 40.59 7.99 15.14
C HIS A 468 41.48 8.92 15.96
N ALA A 469 41.44 10.24 15.73
CA ALA A 469 42.14 11.22 16.55
C ALA A 469 41.55 11.25 17.97
N LEU A 470 40.22 11.26 18.09
CA LEU A 470 39.52 11.22 19.38
C LEU A 470 39.84 9.93 20.18
N LEU A 471 39.82 8.78 19.51
CA LEU A 471 40.17 7.51 20.15
C LEU A 471 41.62 7.43 20.60
N ARG A 472 42.56 8.04 19.84
CA ARG A 472 43.99 8.14 20.27
C ARG A 472 44.15 9.06 21.46
N GLN A 473 43.42 10.16 21.54
CA GLN A 473 43.40 11.02 22.72
C GLN A 473 42.91 10.26 23.95
N LYS A 474 41.78 9.59 23.85
CA LYS A 474 41.23 8.82 24.96
C LYS A 474 42.11 7.68 25.44
N LYS A 475 42.88 7.04 24.52
CA LYS A 475 43.88 6.01 24.90
C LYS A 475 45.15 6.59 25.56
N LYS A 476 45.40 7.88 25.45
CA LYS A 476 46.53 8.53 26.13
C LYS A 476 46.15 9.07 27.50
N GLU A 477 44.85 9.26 27.74
CA GLU A 477 44.28 9.75 28.99
C GLU A 477 43.87 8.60 29.95
N SER A 478 43.79 7.35 29.44
CA SER A 478 43.63 6.11 30.19
C SER A 478 44.98 5.39 30.41
#